data_1d5833964b2ae8cb4f013e2da34fc81f
#
_entry.id   1d5833964b2ae8cb4f013e2da34fc81f
#
_cell.length_a   1.000
_cell.length_b   1.000
_cell.length_c   1.000
_cell.angle_alpha   90.00
_cell.angle_beta   90.00
_cell.angle_gamma   90.00
#
_symmetry.space_group_name_H-M   'P 1'
#
loop_
_entity.id
_entity.type
_entity.pdbx_description
1 polymer ?
#
loop_
_entity_poly.entity_id
_entity_poly.type
_entity_poly.pdbx_seq_one_letter_code
_entity_poly.pdbx_strand_id
1 'polypeptide(L)'
;MLGRRGAALALLGTGKMCFGLGYILTPHPDPRGLELLTRFAGIRYWAVLWVVCGAAAFGSAWLRIGRDRWGFIAALLPPFVWGAAFLWGSLAGDFPRGLAIFGWYATSHIGIILWAAAVPEYEMPHLARRERA
;
A
#
# COMPACT_ATOMS: atom_id res chain seq x y z
N MET A 1 -16.42 -13.98 -8.59
CA MET A 1 -15.33 -14.51 -7.73
C MET A 1 -14.14 -13.57 -7.82
N LEU A 2 -13.56 -13.19 -6.69
CA LEU A 2 -12.33 -12.41 -6.64
C LEU A 2 -11.16 -13.28 -7.13
N GLY A 3 -10.47 -12.83 -8.19
CA GLY A 3 -9.21 -13.44 -8.61
C GLY A 3 -8.08 -13.14 -7.62
N ARG A 4 -6.89 -13.69 -7.86
CA ARG A 4 -5.71 -13.49 -6.98
C ARG A 4 -5.36 -12.00 -6.79
N ARG A 5 -5.42 -11.23 -7.87
CA ARG A 5 -5.16 -9.77 -7.84
C ARG A 5 -6.22 -9.04 -7.04
N GLY A 6 -7.51 -9.37 -7.23
CA GLY A 6 -8.60 -8.80 -6.46
C GLY A 6 -8.49 -9.14 -4.97
N ALA A 7 -8.15 -10.39 -4.62
CA ALA A 7 -7.91 -10.78 -3.23
C ALA A 7 -6.74 -10.00 -2.60
N ALA A 8 -5.64 -9.81 -3.34
CA ALA A 8 -4.52 -9.00 -2.90
C ALA A 8 -4.93 -7.55 -2.64
N LEU A 9 -5.69 -6.93 -3.56
CA LEU A 9 -6.19 -5.56 -3.38
C LEU A 9 -7.15 -5.42 -2.20
N ALA A 10 -8.02 -6.40 -1.99
CA ALA A 10 -8.94 -6.41 -0.84
C ALA A 10 -8.17 -6.48 0.48
N LEU A 11 -7.18 -7.36 0.59
CA LEU A 11 -6.34 -7.49 1.77
C LEU A 11 -5.49 -6.24 2.02
N LEU A 12 -4.82 -5.74 0.98
CA LEU A 12 -3.99 -4.53 1.06
C LEU A 12 -4.84 -3.31 1.43
N GLY A 13 -6.01 -3.17 0.82
CA GLY A 13 -6.93 -2.07 1.09
C GLY A 13 -7.43 -2.09 2.53
N THR A 14 -7.88 -3.25 3.01
CA THR A 14 -8.32 -3.43 4.40
C THR A 14 -7.21 -3.11 5.40
N GLY A 15 -6.01 -3.67 5.19
CA GLY A 15 -4.86 -3.40 6.07
C GLY A 15 -4.51 -1.91 6.14
N LYS A 16 -4.56 -1.20 5.00
CA LYS A 16 -4.30 0.25 4.95
C LYS A 16 -5.36 1.07 5.65
N MET A 17 -6.63 0.73 5.47
CA MET A 17 -7.72 1.38 6.21
C MET A 17 -7.56 1.19 7.71
N CYS A 18 -7.31 -0.02 8.17
CA CYS A 18 -7.08 -0.32 9.58
C CYS A 18 -5.89 0.48 10.14
N PHE A 19 -4.78 0.53 9.41
CA PHE A 19 -3.60 1.27 9.82
C PHE A 19 -3.88 2.78 9.93
N GLY A 20 -4.49 3.37 8.90
CA GLY A 20 -4.85 4.80 8.90
C GLY A 20 -5.85 5.15 10.00
N LEU A 21 -6.88 4.34 10.20
CA LEU A 21 -7.85 4.52 11.28
C LEU A 21 -7.18 4.43 12.65
N GLY A 22 -6.21 3.54 12.84
CA GLY A 22 -5.44 3.45 14.08
C GLY A 22 -4.79 4.78 14.44
N TYR A 23 -4.15 5.46 13.48
CA TYR A 23 -3.57 6.78 13.71
C TYR A 23 -4.61 7.88 13.94
N ILE A 24 -5.74 7.84 13.24
CA ILE A 24 -6.81 8.84 13.39
C ILE A 24 -7.45 8.73 14.78
N LEU A 25 -7.68 7.51 15.25
CA LEU A 25 -8.36 7.25 16.52
C LEU A 25 -7.42 7.37 17.73
N THR A 26 -6.10 7.31 17.53
CA THR A 26 -5.13 7.50 18.62
C THR A 26 -5.12 8.96 19.06
N PRO A 27 -5.33 9.27 20.35
CA PRO A 27 -5.41 10.66 20.83
C PRO A 27 -4.14 11.47 20.55
N HIS A 28 -2.97 10.88 20.76
CA HIS A 28 -1.65 11.51 20.54
C HIS A 28 -0.76 10.53 19.75
N PRO A 29 -0.92 10.44 18.42
CA PRO A 29 -0.10 9.55 17.61
C PRO A 29 1.36 10.03 17.61
N ASP A 30 2.30 9.09 17.80
CA ASP A 30 3.73 9.37 17.80
C ASP A 30 4.22 9.71 16.38
N PRO A 31 4.74 10.93 16.14
CA PRO A 31 5.22 11.34 14.83
C PRO A 31 6.70 11.01 14.58
N ARG A 32 7.37 10.28 15.47
CA ARG A 32 8.80 10.01 15.36
C ARG A 32 9.18 9.36 14.03
N GLY A 33 10.15 9.92 13.35
CA GLY A 33 10.59 9.53 12.03
C GLY A 33 9.71 10.05 10.89
N LEU A 34 8.63 10.74 11.21
CA LEU A 34 7.69 11.33 10.24
C LEU A 34 7.72 12.88 10.30
N GLU A 35 8.76 13.44 10.88
CA GLU A 35 8.91 14.88 11.07
C GLU A 35 8.83 15.65 9.74
N LEU A 36 9.32 15.06 8.66
CA LEU A 36 9.19 15.63 7.32
C LEU A 36 7.73 15.85 6.94
N LEU A 37 6.87 14.88 7.20
CA LEU A 37 5.44 14.97 6.87
C LEU A 37 4.72 15.95 7.79
N THR A 38 5.07 15.95 9.08
CA THR A 38 4.40 16.80 10.06
C THR A 38 4.75 18.29 9.92
N ARG A 39 5.80 18.63 9.15
CA ARG A 39 6.08 20.02 8.74
C ARG A 39 5.01 20.62 7.83
N PHE A 40 4.32 19.78 7.05
CA PHE A 40 3.32 20.23 6.08
C PHE A 40 1.90 20.11 6.62
N ALA A 41 1.59 19.04 7.37
CA ALA A 41 0.28 18.80 7.96
C ALA A 41 0.39 17.87 9.15
N GLY A 42 -0.58 17.92 10.06
CA GLY A 42 -0.63 16.99 11.20
C GLY A 42 -0.70 15.53 10.76
N ILE A 43 -0.11 14.64 11.57
CA ILE A 43 -0.02 13.20 11.27
C ILE A 43 -1.38 12.56 10.96
N ARG A 44 -2.47 13.05 11.55
CA ARG A 44 -3.83 12.56 11.27
C ARG A 44 -4.28 12.83 9.84
N TYR A 45 -3.91 13.96 9.26
CA TYR A 45 -4.21 14.24 7.85
C TYR A 45 -3.47 13.28 6.93
N TRP A 46 -2.22 12.97 7.24
CA TRP A 46 -1.45 11.96 6.52
C TRP A 46 -2.03 10.55 6.70
N ALA A 47 -2.60 10.26 7.87
CA ALA A 47 -3.30 9.00 8.12
C ALA A 47 -4.58 8.85 7.29
N VAL A 48 -5.28 9.96 6.97
CA VAL A 48 -6.41 9.94 6.03
C VAL A 48 -5.98 9.43 4.65
N LEU A 49 -4.76 9.72 4.21
CA LEU A 49 -4.23 9.18 2.96
C LEU A 49 -4.25 7.64 2.94
N TRP A 50 -3.91 7.00 4.07
CA TRP A 50 -3.97 5.55 4.20
C TRP A 50 -5.40 5.02 4.08
N VAL A 51 -6.36 5.69 4.69
CA VAL A 51 -7.78 5.29 4.63
C VAL A 51 -8.32 5.44 3.22
N VAL A 52 -8.11 6.61 2.59
CA VAL A 52 -8.62 6.90 1.24
C VAL A 52 -7.97 5.97 0.20
N CYS A 53 -6.66 5.83 0.22
CA CYS A 53 -5.95 4.93 -0.69
C CYS A 53 -6.30 3.45 -0.42
N GLY A 54 -6.51 3.08 0.84
CA GLY A 54 -6.98 1.77 1.24
C GLY A 54 -8.37 1.47 0.70
N ALA A 55 -9.30 2.41 0.82
CA ALA A 55 -10.65 2.29 0.28
C ALA A 55 -10.65 2.20 -1.25
N ALA A 56 -9.82 3.00 -1.94
CA ALA A 56 -9.65 2.92 -3.39
C ALA A 56 -9.08 1.56 -3.83
N ALA A 57 -8.06 1.05 -3.14
CA ALA A 57 -7.50 -0.27 -3.41
C ALA A 57 -8.54 -1.38 -3.17
N PHE A 58 -9.27 -1.32 -2.05
CA PHE A 58 -10.33 -2.25 -1.72
C PHE A 58 -11.45 -2.23 -2.78
N GLY A 59 -11.98 -1.06 -3.14
CA GLY A 59 -13.00 -0.92 -4.18
C GLY A 59 -12.54 -1.44 -5.55
N SER A 60 -11.25 -1.33 -5.85
CA SER A 60 -10.66 -1.82 -7.10
C SER A 60 -10.54 -3.35 -7.16
N ALA A 61 -10.73 -4.07 -6.04
CA ALA A 61 -10.66 -5.52 -5.97
C ALA A 61 -11.67 -6.23 -6.89
N TRP A 62 -12.78 -5.58 -7.19
CA TRP A 62 -13.85 -6.11 -8.05
C TRP A 62 -13.80 -5.58 -9.48
N LEU A 63 -12.83 -4.75 -9.82
CA LEU A 63 -12.67 -4.24 -11.17
C LEU A 63 -12.08 -5.29 -12.09
N ARG A 64 -12.36 -5.15 -13.40
CA ARG A 64 -11.76 -5.98 -14.43
C ARG A 64 -10.25 -5.75 -14.52
N ILE A 65 -9.54 -6.79 -14.93
CA ILE A 65 -8.10 -6.72 -15.22
C ILE A 65 -7.80 -5.54 -16.14
N GLY A 66 -6.78 -4.77 -15.80
CA GLY A 66 -6.41 -3.54 -16.49
C GLY A 66 -6.98 -2.27 -15.86
N ARG A 67 -8.19 -2.30 -15.27
CA ARG A 67 -8.72 -1.20 -14.45
C ARG A 67 -8.28 -1.30 -12.99
N ASP A 68 -7.96 -2.49 -12.52
CA ASP A 68 -7.42 -2.78 -11.19
C ASP A 68 -6.05 -2.11 -10.92
N ARG A 69 -5.33 -1.70 -11.98
CA ARG A 69 -4.06 -0.97 -11.88
C ARG A 69 -4.15 0.28 -10.98
N TRP A 70 -5.27 0.97 -11.02
CA TRP A 70 -5.47 2.16 -10.18
C TRP A 70 -5.54 1.81 -8.70
N GLY A 71 -6.08 0.63 -8.36
CA GLY A 71 -6.06 0.09 -7.00
C GLY A 71 -4.64 -0.20 -6.51
N PHE A 72 -3.78 -0.75 -7.36
CA PHE A 72 -2.37 -0.99 -7.02
C PHE A 72 -1.59 0.32 -6.88
N ILE A 73 -1.83 1.31 -7.75
CA ILE A 73 -1.24 2.65 -7.61
C ILE A 73 -1.68 3.30 -6.29
N ALA A 74 -2.96 3.27 -5.96
CA ALA A 74 -3.47 3.76 -4.69
C ALA A 74 -2.84 3.01 -3.51
N ALA A 75 -2.68 1.69 -3.61
CA ALA A 75 -2.03 0.89 -2.58
C ALA A 75 -0.55 1.24 -2.38
N LEU A 76 0.17 1.66 -3.42
CA LEU A 76 1.58 2.04 -3.35
C LEU A 76 1.82 3.40 -2.68
N LEU A 77 0.90 4.34 -2.85
CA LEU A 77 1.13 5.74 -2.48
C LEU A 77 1.43 5.95 -0.98
N PRO A 78 0.61 5.45 -0.02
CA PRO A 78 0.90 5.68 1.39
C PRO A 78 2.24 5.09 1.87
N PRO A 79 2.59 3.82 1.59
CA PRO A 79 3.86 3.27 2.03
C PRO A 79 5.06 3.93 1.33
N PHE A 80 4.91 4.44 0.12
CA PHE A 80 5.96 5.20 -0.56
C PHE A 80 6.22 6.52 0.16
N VAL A 81 5.17 7.30 0.45
CA VAL A 81 5.29 8.59 1.14
C VAL A 81 5.87 8.43 2.54
N TRP A 82 5.36 7.47 3.31
CA TRP A 82 5.84 7.23 4.67
C TRP A 82 7.23 6.62 4.69
N GLY A 83 7.52 5.68 3.79
CA GLY A 83 8.86 5.12 3.63
C GLY A 83 9.90 6.19 3.30
N ALA A 84 9.58 7.11 2.38
CA ALA A 84 10.45 8.23 2.05
C ALA A 84 10.68 9.16 3.24
N ALA A 85 9.67 9.41 4.08
CA ALA A 85 9.82 10.21 5.29
C ALA A 85 10.73 9.54 6.32
N PHE A 86 10.62 8.24 6.55
CA PHE A 86 11.51 7.49 7.42
C PHE A 86 12.95 7.46 6.89
N LEU A 87 13.12 7.30 5.58
CA LEU A 87 14.44 7.38 4.96
C LEU A 87 15.05 8.76 5.19
N TRP A 88 14.29 9.82 4.96
CA TRP A 88 14.74 11.19 5.21
C TRP A 88 15.15 11.40 6.67
N GLY A 89 14.31 11.00 7.62
CA GLY A 89 14.61 11.11 9.07
C GLY A 89 15.91 10.39 9.45
N SER A 90 16.20 9.26 8.80
CA SER A 90 17.46 8.54 9.01
C SER A 90 18.66 9.27 8.43
N LEU A 91 18.54 9.80 7.20
CA LEU A 91 19.63 10.54 6.52
C LEU A 91 19.91 11.89 7.20
N ALA A 92 18.88 12.53 7.74
CA ALA A 92 19.03 13.78 8.51
C ALA A 92 19.63 13.56 9.91
N GLY A 93 19.75 12.32 10.36
CA GLY A 93 20.27 11.95 11.68
C GLY A 93 19.26 12.07 12.82
N ASP A 94 18.02 12.45 12.54
CA ASP A 94 16.97 12.64 13.53
C ASP A 94 16.36 11.32 14.02
N PHE A 95 16.37 10.29 13.14
CA PHE A 95 15.75 9.00 13.44
C PHE A 95 16.56 7.83 12.86
N PRO A 96 17.60 7.32 13.58
CA PRO A 96 18.49 6.26 13.08
C PRO A 96 17.78 4.97 12.65
N ARG A 97 16.65 4.62 13.29
CA ARG A 97 15.84 3.44 12.92
C ARG A 97 15.07 3.60 11.61
N GLY A 98 15.01 4.81 11.08
CA GLY A 98 14.27 5.14 9.85
C GLY A 98 14.72 4.30 8.66
N LEU A 99 16.01 4.01 8.55
CA LEU A 99 16.52 3.16 7.46
C LEU A 99 15.98 1.73 7.50
N ALA A 100 15.91 1.13 8.70
CA ALA A 100 15.36 -0.21 8.85
C ALA A 100 13.84 -0.23 8.55
N ILE A 101 13.12 0.79 8.99
CA ILE A 101 11.68 0.94 8.73
C ILE A 101 11.45 1.17 7.24
N PHE A 102 12.25 2.02 6.58
CA PHE A 102 12.21 2.20 5.13
C PHE A 102 12.43 0.87 4.40
N GLY A 103 13.46 0.10 4.77
CA GLY A 103 13.73 -1.21 4.20
C GLY A 103 12.54 -2.17 4.33
N TRP A 104 11.87 -2.15 5.49
CA TRP A 104 10.66 -2.94 5.70
C TRP A 104 9.50 -2.47 4.79
N TYR A 105 9.27 -1.16 4.65
CA TYR A 105 8.28 -0.63 3.71
C TYR A 105 8.60 -0.98 2.26
N ALA A 106 9.87 -0.85 1.87
CA ALA A 106 10.30 -1.15 0.50
C ALA A 106 10.09 -2.62 0.12
N THR A 107 10.31 -3.54 1.04
CA THR A 107 10.19 -4.99 0.80
C THR A 107 8.78 -5.51 1.03
N SER A 108 8.24 -5.32 2.24
CA SER A 108 6.98 -5.92 2.65
C SER A 108 5.73 -5.21 2.09
N HIS A 109 5.83 -3.94 1.73
CA HIS A 109 4.72 -3.20 1.14
C HIS A 109 4.94 -2.95 -0.36
N ILE A 110 5.94 -2.14 -0.71
CA ILE A 110 6.17 -1.76 -2.12
C ILE A 110 6.51 -3.00 -2.94
N GLY A 111 7.44 -3.83 -2.50
CA GLY A 111 7.84 -5.04 -3.19
C GLY A 111 6.70 -6.02 -3.40
N ILE A 112 5.93 -6.32 -2.35
CA ILE A 112 4.78 -7.23 -2.42
C ILE A 112 3.67 -6.66 -3.32
N ILE A 113 3.40 -5.36 -3.25
CA ILE A 113 2.38 -4.73 -4.11
C ILE A 113 2.79 -4.80 -5.58
N LEU A 114 4.05 -4.49 -5.91
CA LEU A 114 4.56 -4.59 -7.26
C LEU A 114 4.54 -6.03 -7.77
N TRP A 115 4.92 -6.99 -6.93
CA TRP A 115 4.83 -8.41 -7.26
C TRP A 115 3.38 -8.84 -7.53
N ALA A 116 2.44 -8.48 -6.65
CA ALA A 116 1.02 -8.81 -6.82
C ALA A 116 0.42 -8.16 -8.09
N ALA A 117 0.86 -6.94 -8.43
CA ALA A 117 0.44 -6.27 -9.65
C ALA A 117 0.99 -6.93 -10.93
N ALA A 118 2.16 -7.55 -10.84
CA ALA A 118 2.83 -8.22 -11.96
C ALA A 118 2.35 -9.66 -12.18
N VAL A 119 1.70 -10.30 -11.18
CA VAL A 119 1.23 -11.70 -11.31
C VAL A 119 0.12 -11.78 -12.33
N PRO A 120 0.27 -12.62 -13.40
CA PRO A 120 -0.80 -12.87 -14.36
C PRO A 120 -1.97 -13.59 -13.68
N GLU A 121 -3.19 -13.14 -13.93
CA GLU A 121 -4.36 -13.75 -13.28
C GLU A 121 -4.76 -15.08 -13.91
N TYR A 122 -4.39 -15.32 -15.16
CA TYR A 122 -4.72 -16.55 -15.89
C TYR A 122 -3.61 -17.01 -16.84
N GLU A 123 -2.99 -18.11 -16.48
CA GLU A 123 -2.74 -19.18 -17.43
C GLU A 123 -3.42 -20.43 -16.86
N MET A 124 -4.66 -20.71 -17.32
CA MET A 124 -5.20 -22.06 -17.25
C MET A 124 -4.83 -22.77 -18.54
N PRO A 125 -3.73 -23.54 -18.58
CA PRO A 125 -3.27 -24.22 -19.81
C PRO A 125 -4.30 -25.23 -20.34
N HIS A 126 -5.27 -25.61 -19.51
CA HIS A 126 -6.26 -26.64 -19.84
C HIS A 126 -7.44 -26.13 -20.68
N LEU A 127 -7.72 -24.82 -20.65
CA LEU A 127 -8.81 -24.26 -21.47
C LEU A 127 -8.37 -23.90 -22.88
N ALA A 128 -7.13 -23.47 -23.06
CA ALA A 128 -6.56 -23.22 -24.39
C ALA A 128 -6.42 -24.47 -25.24
N ARG A 129 -6.40 -25.68 -24.66
CA ARG A 129 -6.35 -26.94 -25.36
C ARG A 129 -7.74 -27.41 -25.89
N ARG A 130 -8.84 -26.99 -25.28
CA ARG A 130 -10.20 -27.36 -25.72
C ARG A 130 -10.68 -26.53 -26.91
N GLU A 131 -10.18 -25.32 -27.11
CA GLU A 131 -10.55 -24.47 -28.24
C GLU A 131 -9.80 -24.85 -29.55
N ARG A 132 -8.76 -25.66 -29.44
CA ARG A 132 -7.96 -26.15 -30.62
C ARG A 132 -8.25 -27.59 -30.99
N ALA A 133 -9.17 -28.27 -30.35
CA ALA A 133 -9.65 -29.61 -30.66
C ALA A 133 -11.05 -29.55 -31.25
#